data_5ba852e75d05dc59a86d156be7478726
#
_entry.id   5ba852e75d05dc59a86d156be7478726
#
_cell.length_a   1.000
_cell.length_b   1.000
_cell.length_c   1.000
_cell.angle_alpha   90.00
_cell.angle_beta   90.00
_cell.angle_gamma   90.00
#
_symmetry.space_group_name_H-M   'P 1'
#
loop_
_entity.id
_entity.type
_entity.pdbx_description
1 polymer ?
#
loop_
_entity_poly.entity_id
_entity_poly.type
_entity_poly.pdbx_seq_one_letter_code
_entity_poly.pdbx_strand_id
1 'polypeptide(L)'
;MNYVLAVKSPVYGKQGAFLAYQFAQALLEKGHVISQIFFFQDGVSNGNGLVYPANDEFNLTQAWQAFSVQHHIPLHLCVAASQRRGVVDVLTAKYTDQTNLAEGFEITGLGEFMAMALKADRVVTL
;
A
#
# COMPACT_ATOMS: atom_id res chain seq x y z
N MET A 1 13.24 7.46 -14.26
CA MET A 1 13.57 7.65 -12.84
C MET A 1 12.97 6.53 -12.00
N ASN A 2 13.59 6.24 -10.87
CA ASN A 2 13.08 5.29 -9.90
C ASN A 2 12.33 6.03 -8.79
N TYR A 3 11.08 5.64 -8.55
CA TYR A 3 10.20 6.27 -7.57
C TYR A 3 9.88 5.32 -6.43
N VAL A 4 9.72 5.88 -5.23
CA VAL A 4 9.02 5.25 -4.11
C VAL A 4 7.79 6.11 -3.83
N LEU A 5 6.62 5.48 -3.77
CA LEU A 5 5.39 6.17 -3.40
C LEU A 5 5.06 5.88 -1.94
N ALA A 6 4.79 6.93 -1.18
CA ALA A 6 4.38 6.82 0.22
C ALA A 6 2.93 7.32 0.32
N VAL A 7 2.02 6.41 0.67
CA VAL A 7 0.58 6.66 0.67
C VAL A 7 0.09 6.74 2.11
N LYS A 8 -0.40 7.92 2.50
CA LYS A 8 -0.93 8.16 3.86
C LYS A 8 -2.46 8.25 3.89
N SER A 9 -3.09 8.31 2.73
CA SER A 9 -4.55 8.46 2.66
C SER A 9 -5.24 7.11 2.78
N PRO A 10 -6.40 7.07 3.47
CA PRO A 10 -7.13 5.82 3.65
C PRO A 10 -7.73 5.32 2.34
N VAL A 11 -8.08 4.04 2.34
CA VAL A 11 -8.66 3.38 1.17
C VAL A 11 -10.06 3.92 0.83
N TYR A 12 -10.77 4.46 1.81
CA TYR A 12 -12.14 4.95 1.64
C TYR A 12 -12.35 6.25 2.39
N GLY A 13 -13.18 7.12 1.85
CA GLY A 13 -13.57 8.38 2.46
C GLY A 13 -12.71 9.58 2.05
N LYS A 14 -11.60 9.36 1.35
CA LYS A 14 -10.74 10.41 0.82
C LYS A 14 -10.22 9.99 -0.55
N GLN A 15 -9.70 10.94 -1.32
CA GLN A 15 -9.27 10.67 -2.69
C GLN A 15 -7.77 10.43 -2.83
N GLY A 16 -6.97 10.68 -1.79
CA GLY A 16 -5.52 10.62 -1.89
C GLY A 16 -4.99 9.27 -2.34
N ALA A 17 -5.55 8.17 -1.83
CA ALA A 17 -5.09 6.84 -2.20
C ALA A 17 -5.44 6.49 -3.65
N PHE A 18 -6.62 6.90 -4.12
CA PHE A 18 -7.01 6.71 -5.51
C PHE A 18 -6.13 7.55 -6.45
N LEU A 19 -5.82 8.78 -6.07
CA LEU A 19 -4.89 9.63 -6.83
C LEU A 19 -3.50 9.00 -6.87
N ALA A 20 -3.05 8.39 -5.76
CA ALA A 20 -1.78 7.68 -5.73
C ALA A 20 -1.77 6.52 -6.73
N TYR A 21 -2.86 5.77 -6.80
CA TYR A 21 -3.02 4.68 -7.76
C TYR A 21 -2.94 5.20 -9.20
N GLN A 22 -3.66 6.26 -9.52
CA GLN A 22 -3.63 6.89 -10.85
C GLN A 22 -2.24 7.42 -11.18
N PHE A 23 -1.57 8.03 -10.20
CA PHE A 23 -0.21 8.53 -10.37
C PHE A 23 0.76 7.39 -10.65
N ALA A 24 0.64 6.28 -9.92
CA ALA A 24 1.46 5.09 -10.14
C ALA A 24 1.31 4.57 -11.57
N GLN A 25 0.09 4.48 -12.07
CA GLN A 25 -0.16 4.06 -13.45
C GLN A 25 0.47 5.02 -14.45
N ALA A 26 0.32 6.32 -14.23
CA ALA A 26 0.88 7.33 -15.12
C ALA A 26 2.41 7.29 -15.14
N LEU A 27 3.05 7.05 -14.00
CA LEU A 27 4.52 6.90 -13.93
C LEU A 27 5.00 5.75 -14.82
N LEU A 28 4.35 4.59 -14.74
CA LEU A 28 4.74 3.43 -15.54
C LEU A 28 4.50 3.67 -17.02
N GLU A 29 3.42 4.34 -17.38
CA GLU A 29 3.13 4.70 -18.79
C GLU A 29 4.20 5.63 -19.36
N LYS A 30 4.79 6.49 -18.53
CA LYS A 30 5.86 7.39 -18.94
C LYS A 30 7.25 6.77 -18.90
N GLY A 31 7.34 5.48 -18.63
CA GLY A 31 8.61 4.76 -18.63
C GLY A 31 9.40 4.84 -17.34
N HIS A 32 8.82 5.36 -16.27
CA HIS A 32 9.47 5.38 -14.95
C HIS A 32 9.31 4.05 -14.23
N VAL A 33 10.12 3.84 -13.21
CA VAL A 33 10.13 2.63 -12.39
C VAL A 33 9.64 2.98 -10.99
N ILE A 34 8.82 2.11 -10.42
CA ILE A 34 8.39 2.20 -9.02
C ILE A 34 8.97 0.99 -8.29
N SER A 35 9.83 1.24 -7.31
CA SER A 35 10.48 0.16 -6.56
C SER A 35 9.67 -0.28 -5.35
N GLN A 36 8.78 0.57 -4.84
CA GLN A 36 7.98 0.26 -3.66
C GLN A 36 6.79 1.21 -3.58
N ILE A 37 5.65 0.71 -3.11
CA ILE A 37 4.56 1.54 -2.62
C ILE A 37 4.42 1.25 -1.13
N PHE A 38 4.65 2.27 -0.32
CA PHE A 38 4.66 2.17 1.13
C PHE A 38 3.44 2.91 1.70
N PHE A 39 2.60 2.16 2.41
CA PHE A 39 1.39 2.70 3.04
C PHE A 39 1.67 2.93 4.52
N PHE A 40 1.38 4.13 5.01
CA PHE A 40 1.62 4.50 6.40
C PHE A 40 0.48 5.37 6.91
N GLN A 41 0.43 5.59 8.23
CA GLN A 41 -0.70 6.28 8.84
C GLN A 41 -2.02 5.63 8.40
N ASP A 42 -3.04 6.40 8.07
CA ASP A 42 -4.32 5.86 7.63
C ASP A 42 -4.24 5.09 6.30
N GLY A 43 -3.15 5.27 5.57
CA GLY A 43 -2.92 4.55 4.33
C GLY A 43 -2.87 3.04 4.47
N VAL A 44 -2.58 2.53 5.67
CA VAL A 44 -2.54 1.07 5.88
C VAL A 44 -3.90 0.41 5.66
N SER A 45 -5.00 1.16 5.70
CA SER A 45 -6.31 0.61 5.38
C SER A 45 -6.43 0.09 3.95
N ASN A 46 -5.56 0.54 3.04
CA ASN A 46 -5.50 0.00 1.68
C ASN A 46 -5.17 -1.49 1.67
N GLY A 47 -4.49 -1.99 2.68
CA GLY A 47 -4.16 -3.40 2.82
C GLY A 47 -5.07 -4.19 3.75
N ASN A 48 -6.17 -3.59 4.21
CA ASN A 48 -7.14 -4.27 5.08
C ASN A 48 -8.12 -5.08 4.23
N GLY A 49 -8.06 -6.40 4.34
CA GLY A 49 -8.91 -7.31 3.58
C GLY A 49 -10.37 -7.34 4.02
N LEU A 50 -10.72 -6.63 5.10
CA LEU A 50 -12.10 -6.58 5.62
C LEU A 50 -12.84 -5.30 5.22
N VAL A 51 -12.29 -4.48 4.35
CA VAL A 51 -12.98 -3.32 3.81
C VAL A 51 -13.73 -3.76 2.55
N TYR A 52 -15.05 -3.66 2.57
CA TYR A 52 -15.90 -4.11 1.48
C TYR A 52 -16.65 -2.93 0.86
N PRO A 53 -16.16 -2.38 -0.26
CA PRO A 53 -16.93 -1.36 -0.97
C PRO A 53 -18.20 -1.98 -1.57
N ALA A 54 -19.18 -1.15 -1.87
CA ALA A 54 -20.39 -1.60 -2.55
C ALA A 54 -20.04 -2.11 -3.96
N ASN A 55 -20.93 -2.93 -4.53
CA ASN A 55 -20.68 -3.59 -5.83
C ASN A 55 -20.48 -2.59 -6.99
N ASP A 56 -21.04 -1.39 -6.87
CA ASP A 56 -20.93 -0.33 -7.87
C ASP A 56 -19.80 0.67 -7.57
N GLU A 57 -19.04 0.45 -6.51
CA GLU A 57 -17.89 1.28 -6.15
C GLU A 57 -16.60 0.65 -6.64
N PHE A 58 -15.59 1.50 -6.91
CA PHE A 58 -14.27 1.04 -7.27
C PHE A 58 -13.60 0.37 -6.06
N ASN A 59 -13.07 -0.84 -6.26
CA ASN A 59 -12.37 -1.57 -5.20
C ASN A 59 -10.87 -1.28 -5.31
N LEU A 60 -10.41 -0.31 -4.54
CA LEU A 60 -9.01 0.14 -4.62
C LEU A 60 -8.04 -0.91 -4.09
N THR A 61 -8.40 -1.66 -3.04
CA THR A 61 -7.53 -2.74 -2.53
C THR A 61 -7.28 -3.77 -3.63
N GLN A 62 -8.32 -4.21 -4.33
CA GLN A 62 -8.15 -5.14 -5.43
C GLN A 62 -7.35 -4.53 -6.59
N ALA A 63 -7.53 -3.25 -6.84
CA ALA A 63 -6.76 -2.55 -7.88
C ALA A 63 -5.27 -2.54 -7.55
N TRP A 64 -4.90 -2.27 -6.29
CA TRP A 64 -3.51 -2.36 -5.85
C TRP A 64 -2.97 -3.78 -6.02
N GLN A 65 -3.75 -4.78 -5.63
CA GLN A 65 -3.34 -6.20 -5.76
C GLN A 65 -3.03 -6.55 -7.21
N ALA A 66 -3.93 -6.19 -8.12
CA ALA A 66 -3.73 -6.44 -9.55
C ALA A 66 -2.52 -5.68 -10.11
N PHE A 67 -2.36 -4.43 -9.70
CA PHE A 67 -1.22 -3.60 -10.10
C PHE A 67 0.11 -4.20 -9.64
N SER A 68 0.17 -4.65 -8.39
CA SER A 68 1.36 -5.28 -7.82
C SER A 68 1.76 -6.55 -8.59
N VAL A 69 0.79 -7.40 -8.90
CA VAL A 69 1.04 -8.65 -9.63
C VAL A 69 1.51 -8.35 -11.05
N GLN A 70 0.83 -7.44 -11.73
CA GLN A 70 1.13 -7.12 -13.12
C GLN A 70 2.52 -6.51 -13.29
N HIS A 71 2.92 -5.65 -12.37
CA HIS A 71 4.15 -4.85 -12.51
C HIS A 71 5.27 -5.29 -11.56
N HIS A 72 5.04 -6.30 -10.74
CA HIS A 72 6.02 -6.82 -9.76
C HIS A 72 6.49 -5.73 -8.80
N ILE A 73 5.55 -4.92 -8.29
CA ILE A 73 5.85 -3.82 -7.37
C ILE A 73 5.36 -4.22 -5.97
N PRO A 74 6.26 -4.21 -4.96
CA PRO A 74 5.87 -4.57 -3.60
C PRO A 74 4.94 -3.52 -2.98
N LEU A 75 3.93 -4.00 -2.24
CA LEU A 75 3.00 -3.19 -1.48
C LEU A 75 3.27 -3.41 0.00
N HIS A 76 3.89 -2.44 0.65
CA HIS A 76 4.30 -2.55 2.05
C HIS A 76 3.47 -1.66 2.95
N LEU A 77 3.11 -2.18 4.12
CA LEU A 77 2.38 -1.45 5.16
C LEU A 77 3.29 -1.23 6.36
N CYS A 78 3.30 -0.02 6.89
CA CYS A 78 4.04 0.31 8.10
C CYS A 78 3.54 -0.52 9.28
N VAL A 79 4.43 -1.24 9.97
CA VAL A 79 4.06 -2.13 11.07
C VAL A 79 3.39 -1.37 12.22
N ALA A 80 3.95 -0.24 12.64
CA ALA A 80 3.39 0.53 13.75
C ALA A 80 2.01 1.09 13.42
N ALA A 81 1.85 1.65 12.22
CA ALA A 81 0.56 2.17 11.76
C ALA A 81 -0.49 1.07 11.65
N SER A 82 -0.07 -0.12 11.17
CA SER A 82 -0.95 -1.27 11.04
C SER A 82 -1.42 -1.78 12.40
N GLN A 83 -0.50 -1.89 13.38
CA GLN A 83 -0.84 -2.33 14.73
C GLN A 83 -1.85 -1.40 15.39
N ARG A 84 -1.65 -0.09 15.24
CA ARG A 84 -2.56 0.91 15.83
C ARG A 84 -3.96 0.89 15.21
N ARG A 85 -4.09 0.38 13.99
CA ARG A 85 -5.35 0.42 13.23
C ARG A 85 -5.95 -0.94 12.98
N GLY A 86 -5.43 -1.98 13.64
CA GLY A 86 -6.00 -3.31 13.58
C GLY A 86 -5.81 -4.03 12.25
N VAL A 87 -4.76 -3.70 11.49
CA VAL A 87 -4.37 -4.47 10.31
C VAL A 87 -3.28 -5.42 10.73
N VAL A 88 -3.56 -6.73 10.66
CA VAL A 88 -2.68 -7.76 11.22
C VAL A 88 -2.46 -8.91 10.24
N ASP A 89 -1.24 -9.44 10.25
CA ASP A 89 -0.86 -10.67 9.55
C ASP A 89 -0.61 -11.78 10.57
N VAL A 90 -0.17 -12.95 10.08
CA VAL A 90 0.08 -14.12 10.95
C VAL A 90 1.19 -13.87 11.97
N LEU A 91 2.14 -12.97 11.67
CA LEU A 91 3.26 -12.67 12.57
C LEU A 91 2.89 -11.65 13.65
N THR A 92 1.94 -10.77 13.37
CA THR A 92 1.53 -9.69 14.29
C THR A 92 0.23 -9.98 15.01
N ALA A 93 -0.53 -10.97 14.56
CA ALA A 93 -1.80 -11.35 15.17
C ALA A 93 -1.58 -11.93 16.57
N LYS A 94 -2.39 -11.47 17.53
CA LYS A 94 -2.40 -12.01 18.88
C LYS A 94 -3.01 -13.43 18.90
N TYR A 95 -4.00 -13.65 18.05
CA TYR A 95 -4.64 -14.97 17.88
C TYR A 95 -4.62 -15.33 16.40
N THR A 96 -4.44 -16.62 16.11
CA THR A 96 -4.20 -17.11 14.73
C THR A 96 -5.36 -16.87 13.76
N ASP A 97 -6.57 -16.69 14.27
CA ASP A 97 -7.77 -16.45 13.45
C ASP A 97 -8.08 -14.96 13.26
N GLN A 98 -7.23 -14.08 13.79
CA GLN A 98 -7.45 -12.64 13.75
C GLN A 98 -6.54 -11.95 12.75
N THR A 99 -6.51 -12.44 11.52
CA THR A 99 -5.72 -11.84 10.45
C THR A 99 -6.64 -11.20 9.43
N ASN A 100 -6.30 -10.01 8.98
CA ASN A 100 -7.09 -9.30 7.97
C ASN A 100 -6.23 -8.63 6.88
N LEU A 101 -4.92 -8.88 6.88
CA LEU A 101 -4.08 -8.37 5.81
C LEU A 101 -4.53 -8.93 4.47
N ALA A 102 -4.78 -8.05 3.50
CA ALA A 102 -5.16 -8.45 2.15
C ALA A 102 -3.99 -9.14 1.46
N GLU A 103 -4.28 -10.12 0.62
CA GLU A 103 -3.26 -10.83 -0.15
C GLU A 103 -2.47 -9.86 -1.03
N GLY A 104 -1.17 -10.07 -1.15
CA GLY A 104 -0.29 -9.23 -1.93
C GLY A 104 0.30 -8.05 -1.17
N PHE A 105 -0.20 -7.75 0.01
CA PHE A 105 0.39 -6.74 0.89
C PHE A 105 1.27 -7.41 1.94
N GLU A 106 2.29 -6.69 2.38
CA GLU A 106 3.24 -7.18 3.38
C GLU A 106 3.47 -6.10 4.43
N ILE A 107 3.42 -6.48 5.71
CA ILE A 107 3.71 -5.58 6.82
C ILE A 107 5.21 -5.55 7.04
N THR A 108 5.82 -4.34 6.97
CA THR A 108 7.26 -4.15 7.09
C THR A 108 7.59 -3.03 8.05
N GLY A 109 8.85 -2.98 8.49
CA GLY A 109 9.35 -1.88 9.30
C GLY A 109 9.79 -0.68 8.48
N LEU A 110 10.03 0.44 9.18
CA LEU A 110 10.53 1.66 8.54
C LEU A 110 11.91 1.49 7.91
N GLY A 111 12.72 0.55 8.42
CA GLY A 111 14.05 0.28 7.85
C GLY A 111 13.98 -0.14 6.39
N GLU A 112 13.02 -0.98 6.04
CA GLU A 112 12.78 -1.39 4.65
C GLU A 112 12.41 -0.18 3.78
N PHE A 113 11.49 0.66 4.26
CA PHE A 113 11.12 1.88 3.56
C PHE A 113 12.30 2.81 3.36
N MET A 114 13.08 3.03 4.42
CA MET A 114 14.27 3.91 4.36
C MET A 114 15.29 3.39 3.35
N ALA A 115 15.53 2.09 3.33
CA ALA A 115 16.48 1.49 2.39
C ALA A 115 16.05 1.72 0.94
N MET A 116 14.76 1.56 0.64
CA MET A 116 14.23 1.80 -0.69
C MET A 116 14.23 3.29 -1.06
N ALA A 117 13.87 4.16 -0.09
CA ALA A 117 13.83 5.60 -0.30
C ALA A 117 15.22 6.17 -0.62
N LEU A 118 16.26 5.67 0.04
CA LEU A 118 17.63 6.13 -0.19
C LEU A 118 18.15 5.77 -1.59
N LYS A 119 17.63 4.72 -2.19
CA LYS A 119 17.99 4.28 -3.54
C LYS A 119 17.14 4.92 -4.63
N ALA A 120 16.02 5.54 -4.26
CA ALA A 120 15.10 6.12 -5.22
C ALA A 120 15.59 7.48 -5.70
N ASP A 121 15.21 7.84 -6.92
CA ASP A 121 15.44 9.19 -7.43
C ASP A 121 14.44 10.17 -6.83
N ARG A 122 13.23 9.70 -6.57
CA ARG A 122 12.15 10.52 -5.98
C ARG A 122 11.34 9.70 -4.99
N VAL A 123 10.95 10.35 -3.91
CA VAL A 123 9.95 9.83 -2.98
C VAL A 123 8.77 10.81 -3.02
N VAL A 124 7.60 10.31 -3.38
CA VAL A 124 6.39 11.14 -3.47
C VAL A 124 5.38 10.66 -2.45
N THR A 125 4.88 11.58 -1.63
CA THR A 125 3.87 11.30 -0.59
C THR A 125 2.50 11.80 -1.04
N LEU A 126 1.50 10.93 -0.91
CA LEU A 126 0.12 11.21 -1.33
C LEU A 126 -0.88 10.82 -0.25
#